data_4eb6cbdccc8b2a0f13399d9417efc955
#
_entry.id   4eb6cbdccc8b2a0f13399d9417efc955
#
_cell.length_a   1.000
_cell.length_b   1.000
_cell.length_c   1.000
_cell.angle_alpha   90.00
_cell.angle_beta   90.00
_cell.angle_gamma   90.00
#
_symmetry.space_group_name_H-M   'P 1'
#
loop_
_entity.id
_entity.type
_entity.pdbx_description
1 polymer ?
#
loop_
_entity_poly.entity_id
_entity_poly.type
_entity_poly.pdbx_seq_one_letter_code
_entity_poly.pdbx_strand_id
1 'polypeptide(L)'
;MAEELGFERSSIREVGRLLGALAASRPNGKLAEIGTGTGVGASWIVSGMASGASFVTVEVDDERAAVCARLFADSPNVRVLHGDWHKVLPPEAPFDVLFFDGGGWKRSPPAQMRAESERALELIAPGGVVAMDNLTPEHLRPADGPRWPDAVREFWLSNDALVATEVLTTPDSSAIVAVKR
;
A
#
# COMPACT_ATOMS: atom_id res chain seq x y z
N MET A 1 15.04 9.85 -10.94
CA MET A 1 15.01 8.39 -10.65
C MET A 1 13.76 7.72 -11.20
N ALA A 2 12.50 8.11 -10.85
CA ALA A 2 11.30 7.53 -11.47
C ALA A 2 11.26 7.79 -12.98
N GLU A 3 11.56 9.02 -13.43
CA GLU A 3 11.64 9.39 -14.84
C GLU A 3 12.78 8.66 -15.58
N GLU A 4 13.92 8.46 -14.94
CA GLU A 4 15.08 7.74 -15.52
C GLU A 4 14.80 6.25 -15.73
N LEU A 5 13.92 5.67 -14.90
CA LEU A 5 13.49 4.27 -15.00
C LEU A 5 12.23 4.09 -15.85
N GLY A 6 11.71 5.17 -16.46
CA GLY A 6 10.49 5.12 -17.28
C GLY A 6 9.24 4.69 -16.50
N PHE A 7 9.23 4.87 -15.17
CA PHE A 7 8.14 4.43 -14.30
C PHE A 7 7.17 5.58 -14.03
N GLU A 8 6.07 5.61 -14.76
CA GLU A 8 5.04 6.68 -14.68
C GLU A 8 4.05 6.50 -13.52
N ARG A 9 4.08 5.34 -12.83
CA ARG A 9 3.09 4.96 -11.81
C ARG A 9 3.64 5.11 -10.40
N SER A 10 3.98 6.34 -10.02
CA SER A 10 4.41 6.63 -8.64
C SER A 10 3.26 7.22 -7.82
N SER A 11 3.28 7.00 -6.51
CA SER A 11 2.33 7.63 -5.58
C SER A 11 2.34 9.15 -5.75
N ILE A 12 1.16 9.74 -5.92
CA ILE A 12 1.01 11.20 -6.01
C ILE A 12 1.31 11.84 -4.65
N ARG A 13 1.55 13.15 -4.64
CA ARG A 13 1.93 13.92 -3.45
C ARG A 13 0.92 13.80 -2.30
N GLU A 14 -0.36 13.81 -2.62
CA GLU A 14 -1.48 13.72 -1.67
C GLU A 14 -1.49 12.35 -0.96
N VAL A 15 -1.32 11.28 -1.72
CA VAL A 15 -1.15 9.92 -1.18
C VAL A 15 0.13 9.83 -0.35
N GLY A 16 1.24 10.38 -0.84
CA GLY A 16 2.50 10.40 -0.09
C GLY A 16 2.36 11.07 1.28
N ARG A 17 1.66 12.23 1.37
CA ARG A 17 1.39 12.90 2.65
C ARG A 17 0.52 12.04 3.59
N LEU A 18 -0.48 11.33 3.05
CA LEU A 18 -1.27 10.38 3.82
C LEU A 18 -0.39 9.28 4.40
N LEU A 19 0.47 8.67 3.57
CA LEU A 19 1.39 7.61 3.99
C LEU A 19 2.37 8.09 5.08
N GLY A 20 2.96 9.28 4.92
CA GLY A 20 3.82 9.88 5.93
C GLY A 20 3.08 10.13 7.25
N ALA A 21 1.84 10.60 7.21
CA ALA A 21 1.01 10.80 8.41
C ALA A 21 0.67 9.47 9.10
N LEU A 22 0.33 8.42 8.33
CA LEU A 22 0.09 7.09 8.87
C LEU A 22 1.35 6.52 9.52
N ALA A 23 2.52 6.67 8.89
CA ALA A 23 3.80 6.25 9.46
C ALA A 23 4.11 6.98 10.78
N ALA A 24 3.94 8.31 10.82
CA ALA A 24 4.15 9.13 12.02
C ALA A 24 3.20 8.75 13.18
N SER A 25 2.02 8.22 12.88
CA SER A 25 1.05 7.77 13.91
C SER A 25 1.49 6.51 14.64
N ARG A 26 2.55 5.84 14.20
CA ARG A 26 3.06 4.58 14.76
C ARG A 26 4.55 4.68 15.09
N PRO A 27 4.94 5.43 16.14
CA PRO A 27 6.34 5.78 16.42
C PRO A 27 7.26 4.58 16.73
N ASN A 28 6.68 3.45 17.14
CA ASN A 28 7.39 2.18 17.37
C ASN A 28 6.77 1.05 16.53
N GLY A 29 6.04 1.40 15.48
CA GLY A 29 5.28 0.46 14.68
C GLY A 29 6.11 -0.31 13.67
N LYS A 30 5.56 -1.43 13.24
CA LYS A 30 6.06 -2.22 12.13
C LYS A 30 5.24 -1.90 10.89
N LEU A 31 5.88 -1.30 9.89
CA LEU A 31 5.23 -0.82 8.69
C LEU A 31 5.61 -1.70 7.49
N ALA A 32 4.71 -1.80 6.53
CA ALA A 32 4.98 -2.53 5.29
C ALA A 32 4.40 -1.84 4.06
N GLU A 33 5.00 -2.13 2.89
CA GLU A 33 4.49 -1.76 1.58
C GLU A 33 4.55 -2.96 0.64
N ILE A 34 3.48 -3.18 -0.10
CA ILE A 34 3.43 -4.13 -1.20
C ILE A 34 3.51 -3.35 -2.52
N GLY A 35 4.60 -3.52 -3.26
CA GLY A 35 4.86 -2.80 -4.50
C GLY A 35 5.71 -1.54 -4.31
N THR A 36 7.02 -1.74 -4.13
CA THR A 36 7.98 -0.62 -3.96
C THR A 36 8.06 0.29 -5.19
N GLY A 37 7.92 -0.28 -6.38
CA GLY A 37 8.12 0.45 -7.62
C GLY A 37 9.50 1.10 -7.68
N THR A 38 9.51 2.43 -7.84
CA THR A 38 10.75 3.24 -7.80
C THR A 38 11.04 3.85 -6.43
N GLY A 39 10.34 3.42 -5.37
CA GLY A 39 10.56 3.83 -3.99
C GLY A 39 9.92 5.16 -3.58
N VAL A 40 9.00 5.71 -4.39
CA VAL A 40 8.34 6.99 -4.05
C VAL A 40 7.42 6.83 -2.85
N GLY A 41 6.53 5.82 -2.82
CA GLY A 41 5.70 5.49 -1.67
C GLY A 41 6.52 5.20 -0.43
N ALA A 42 7.53 4.32 -0.58
CA ALA A 42 8.49 4.00 0.47
C ALA A 42 9.18 5.24 1.05
N SER A 43 9.61 6.20 0.20
CA SER A 43 10.26 7.43 0.65
C SER A 43 9.33 8.32 1.47
N TRP A 44 8.05 8.39 1.13
CA TRP A 44 7.05 9.10 1.94
C TRP A 44 6.82 8.44 3.29
N ILE A 45 6.74 7.09 3.33
CA ILE A 45 6.62 6.34 4.58
C ILE A 45 7.84 6.62 5.47
N VAL A 46 9.05 6.46 4.92
CA VAL A 46 10.31 6.69 5.64
C VAL A 46 10.42 8.13 6.17
N SER A 47 9.97 9.12 5.38
CA SER A 47 10.00 10.53 5.82
C SER A 47 9.10 10.82 7.03
N GLY A 48 8.04 10.01 7.24
CA GLY A 48 7.13 10.13 8.38
C GLY A 48 7.50 9.24 9.57
N MET A 49 8.42 8.28 9.40
CA MET A 49 8.77 7.31 10.43
C MET A 49 9.56 7.96 11.57
N ALA A 50 9.23 7.56 12.81
CA ALA A 50 10.10 7.78 13.96
C ALA A 50 11.24 6.74 13.99
N SER A 51 12.32 7.05 14.71
CA SER A 51 13.49 6.17 14.83
C SER A 51 13.20 4.80 15.46
N GLY A 52 12.12 4.68 16.23
CA GLY A 52 11.68 3.42 16.84
C GLY A 52 10.87 2.53 15.93
N ALA A 53 10.39 3.05 14.78
CA ALA A 53 9.62 2.27 13.83
C ALA A 53 10.52 1.47 12.87
N SER A 54 9.99 0.38 12.33
CA SER A 54 10.64 -0.42 11.29
C SER A 54 9.77 -0.51 10.06
N PHE A 55 10.38 -0.61 8.89
CA PHE A 55 9.68 -0.65 7.63
C PHE A 55 10.25 -1.73 6.70
N VAL A 56 9.35 -2.48 6.06
CA VAL A 56 9.69 -3.43 5.02
C VAL A 56 8.87 -3.13 3.77
N THR A 57 9.52 -3.09 2.61
CA THR A 57 8.85 -2.93 1.32
C THR A 57 9.22 -4.07 0.38
N VAL A 58 8.29 -4.48 -0.48
CA VAL A 58 8.46 -5.64 -1.37
C VAL A 58 8.31 -5.25 -2.82
N GLU A 59 9.27 -5.69 -3.63
CA GLU A 59 9.26 -5.52 -5.08
C GLU A 59 9.54 -6.86 -5.77
N VAL A 60 8.74 -7.19 -6.79
CA VAL A 60 8.90 -8.44 -7.55
C VAL A 60 9.93 -8.32 -8.67
N ASP A 61 10.15 -7.11 -9.16
CA ASP A 61 11.14 -6.82 -10.19
C ASP A 61 12.53 -6.65 -9.56
N ASP A 62 13.49 -7.43 -10.05
CA ASP A 62 14.85 -7.48 -9.52
C ASP A 62 15.60 -6.16 -9.63
N GLU A 63 15.50 -5.47 -10.79
CA GLU A 63 16.20 -4.21 -11.02
C GLU A 63 15.67 -3.11 -10.11
N ARG A 64 14.34 -2.99 -9.99
CA ARG A 64 13.70 -2.02 -9.08
C ARG A 64 14.02 -2.32 -7.62
N ALA A 65 13.95 -3.58 -7.21
CA ALA A 65 14.33 -3.98 -5.85
C ALA A 65 15.77 -3.59 -5.55
N ALA A 66 16.70 -3.86 -6.45
CA ALA A 66 18.11 -3.50 -6.29
C ALA A 66 18.35 -1.98 -6.24
N VAL A 67 17.62 -1.19 -7.05
CA VAL A 67 17.69 0.28 -7.01
C VAL A 67 17.18 0.80 -5.66
N CYS A 68 16.02 0.31 -5.20
CA CYS A 68 15.44 0.73 -3.93
C CYS A 68 16.28 0.28 -2.73
N ALA A 69 16.89 -0.89 -2.76
CA ALA A 69 17.83 -1.33 -1.73
C ALA A 69 19.03 -0.37 -1.58
N ARG A 70 19.54 0.15 -2.69
CA ARG A 70 20.60 1.18 -2.65
C ARG A 70 20.08 2.52 -2.13
N LEU A 71 18.85 2.91 -2.49
CA LEU A 71 18.23 4.16 -2.02
C LEU A 71 18.12 4.19 -0.49
N PHE A 72 17.81 3.06 0.13
CA PHE A 72 17.60 2.96 1.58
C PHE A 72 18.79 2.34 2.33
N ALA A 73 19.98 2.21 1.70
CA ALA A 73 21.14 1.57 2.29
C ALA A 73 21.58 2.19 3.64
N ASP A 74 21.42 3.51 3.80
CA ASP A 74 21.77 4.25 5.01
C ASP A 74 20.64 4.30 6.06
N SER A 75 19.54 3.58 5.82
CA SER A 75 18.36 3.55 6.70
C SER A 75 18.26 2.18 7.40
N PRO A 76 18.85 2.00 8.60
CA PRO A 76 19.03 0.68 9.23
C PRO A 76 17.71 0.00 9.63
N ASN A 77 16.64 0.77 9.77
CA ASN A 77 15.29 0.29 10.10
C ASN A 77 14.38 0.10 8.85
N VAL A 78 14.96 0.17 7.65
CA VAL A 78 14.27 -0.03 6.36
C VAL A 78 14.86 -1.24 5.65
N ARG A 79 14.01 -2.14 5.17
CA ARG A 79 14.43 -3.29 4.36
C ARG A 79 13.63 -3.38 3.08
N VAL A 80 14.30 -3.60 1.98
CA VAL A 80 13.71 -3.89 0.68
C VAL A 80 13.82 -5.40 0.44
N LEU A 81 12.69 -6.06 0.26
CA LEU A 81 12.60 -7.48 -0.05
C LEU A 81 12.32 -7.65 -1.53
N HIS A 82 13.16 -8.43 -2.21
CA HIS A 82 12.91 -8.87 -3.58
C HIS A 82 12.09 -10.15 -3.57
N GLY A 83 10.94 -10.17 -4.26
CA GLY A 83 10.14 -11.37 -4.45
C GLY A 83 8.63 -11.16 -4.46
N ASP A 84 7.93 -12.29 -4.47
CA ASP A 84 6.48 -12.35 -4.38
C ASP A 84 6.05 -12.09 -2.93
N TRP A 85 5.25 -11.05 -2.70
CA TRP A 85 4.79 -10.64 -1.38
C TRP A 85 4.04 -11.76 -0.62
N HIS A 86 3.36 -12.66 -1.33
CA HIS A 86 2.69 -13.83 -0.72
C HIS A 86 3.67 -14.79 -0.01
N LYS A 87 4.94 -14.72 -0.37
CA LYS A 87 6.00 -15.59 0.19
C LYS A 87 6.88 -14.86 1.18
N VAL A 88 7.22 -13.60 0.88
CA VAL A 88 8.25 -12.87 1.64
C VAL A 88 7.69 -12.02 2.77
N LEU A 89 6.41 -11.57 2.72
CA LEU A 89 5.81 -10.77 3.79
C LEU A 89 5.22 -11.56 4.97
N PRO A 90 4.58 -12.75 4.80
CA PRO A 90 3.99 -13.45 5.93
C PRO A 90 4.95 -13.73 7.09
N PRO A 91 6.23 -14.07 6.88
CA PRO A 91 7.19 -14.22 7.99
C PRO A 91 7.50 -12.92 8.74
N GLU A 92 7.20 -11.78 8.12
CA GLU A 92 7.43 -10.44 8.69
C GLU A 92 6.20 -9.90 9.45
N ALA A 93 5.02 -10.45 9.23
CA ALA A 93 3.78 -10.00 9.85
C ALA A 93 3.75 -10.25 11.38
N PRO A 94 2.86 -9.60 12.16
CA PRO A 94 1.87 -8.65 11.70
C PRO A 94 2.42 -7.22 11.58
N PHE A 95 1.66 -6.35 10.84
CA PHE A 95 2.02 -4.95 10.60
C PHE A 95 1.02 -3.98 11.23
N ASP A 96 1.53 -2.85 11.74
CA ASP A 96 0.72 -1.74 12.25
C ASP A 96 0.23 -0.82 11.14
N VAL A 97 0.97 -0.73 10.03
CA VAL A 97 0.57 -0.03 8.80
C VAL A 97 0.99 -0.86 7.60
N LEU A 98 0.08 -1.05 6.65
CA LEU A 98 0.34 -1.66 5.35
C LEU A 98 -0.13 -0.73 4.24
N PHE A 99 0.76 -0.34 3.33
CA PHE A 99 0.39 0.25 2.05
C PHE A 99 0.30 -0.83 0.98
N PHE A 100 -0.92 -1.03 0.44
CA PHE A 100 -1.20 -2.10 -0.53
C PHE A 100 -1.35 -1.51 -1.93
N ASP A 101 -0.22 -1.31 -2.62
CA ASP A 101 -0.17 -0.71 -3.96
C ASP A 101 0.27 -1.70 -5.07
N GLY A 102 0.84 -2.84 -4.70
CA GLY A 102 1.51 -3.75 -5.64
C GLY A 102 0.61 -4.52 -6.60
N GLY A 103 1.17 -4.80 -7.79
CA GLY A 103 0.85 -5.99 -8.54
C GLY A 103 -0.38 -6.00 -9.44
N GLY A 104 -1.06 -4.89 -9.66
CA GLY A 104 -2.20 -4.89 -10.59
C GLY A 104 -3.41 -5.73 -10.15
N TRP A 105 -3.41 -6.23 -8.89
CA TRP A 105 -4.48 -7.04 -8.31
C TRP A 105 -5.85 -6.36 -8.40
N LYS A 106 -5.89 -5.04 -8.32
CA LYS A 106 -7.08 -4.21 -8.53
C LYS A 106 -7.70 -4.37 -9.93
N ARG A 107 -7.00 -4.99 -10.87
CA ARG A 107 -7.44 -5.28 -12.25
C ARG A 107 -7.70 -6.77 -12.50
N SER A 108 -7.65 -7.57 -11.47
CA SER A 108 -7.94 -9.00 -11.52
C SER A 108 -9.44 -9.28 -11.48
N PRO A 109 -9.90 -10.49 -11.82
CA PRO A 109 -11.29 -10.89 -11.61
C PRO A 109 -11.72 -10.72 -10.13
N PRO A 110 -13.02 -10.44 -9.85
CA PRO A 110 -13.51 -10.16 -8.49
C PRO A 110 -13.11 -11.20 -7.42
N ALA A 111 -13.14 -12.49 -7.77
CA ALA A 111 -12.75 -13.55 -6.84
C ALA A 111 -11.26 -13.47 -6.46
N GLN A 112 -10.40 -13.12 -7.41
CA GLN A 112 -8.98 -12.93 -7.15
C GLN A 112 -8.74 -11.65 -6.32
N MET A 113 -9.43 -10.55 -6.63
CA MET A 113 -9.34 -9.32 -5.83
C MET A 113 -9.73 -9.56 -4.38
N ARG A 114 -10.78 -10.36 -4.13
CA ARG A 114 -11.19 -10.75 -2.78
C ARG A 114 -10.08 -11.58 -2.10
N ALA A 115 -9.55 -12.59 -2.75
CA ALA A 115 -8.49 -13.44 -2.18
C ALA A 115 -7.22 -12.63 -1.84
N GLU A 116 -6.81 -11.70 -2.69
CA GLU A 116 -5.69 -10.79 -2.43
C GLU A 116 -5.96 -9.88 -1.21
N SER A 117 -7.19 -9.36 -1.11
CA SER A 117 -7.61 -8.53 0.02
C SER A 117 -7.64 -9.32 1.34
N GLU A 118 -8.15 -10.54 1.33
CA GLU A 118 -8.15 -11.45 2.49
C GLU A 118 -6.72 -11.71 2.99
N ARG A 119 -5.81 -12.04 2.09
CA ARG A 119 -4.40 -12.27 2.42
C ARG A 119 -3.72 -11.02 2.98
N ALA A 120 -3.97 -9.86 2.38
CA ALA A 120 -3.43 -8.60 2.89
C ALA A 120 -3.98 -8.29 4.31
N LEU A 121 -5.26 -8.56 4.56
CA LEU A 121 -5.87 -8.37 5.89
C LEU A 121 -5.27 -9.29 6.96
N GLU A 122 -4.86 -10.52 6.59
CA GLU A 122 -4.18 -11.44 7.51
C GLU A 122 -2.84 -10.87 8.01
N LEU A 123 -2.16 -10.05 7.22
CA LEU A 123 -0.88 -9.44 7.57
C LEU A 123 -1.01 -8.28 8.57
N ILE A 124 -2.23 -7.77 8.84
CA ILE A 124 -2.46 -6.58 9.67
C ILE A 124 -2.68 -6.99 11.13
N ALA A 125 -2.00 -6.30 12.05
CA ALA A 125 -2.24 -6.41 13.48
C ALA A 125 -3.65 -5.92 13.86
N PRO A 126 -4.26 -6.39 14.96
CA PRO A 126 -5.42 -5.73 15.55
C PRO A 126 -5.11 -4.24 15.83
N GLY A 127 -5.98 -3.33 15.42
CA GLY A 127 -5.74 -1.88 15.46
C GLY A 127 -4.79 -1.36 14.38
N GLY A 128 -4.23 -2.23 13.55
CA GLY A 128 -3.39 -1.85 12.41
C GLY A 128 -4.20 -1.26 11.26
N VAL A 129 -3.53 -0.49 10.41
CA VAL A 129 -4.11 0.28 9.32
C VAL A 129 -3.64 -0.25 7.98
N VAL A 130 -4.55 -0.45 7.04
CA VAL A 130 -4.20 -0.61 5.64
C VAL A 130 -4.62 0.62 4.84
N ALA A 131 -3.77 1.05 3.93
CA ALA A 131 -4.07 2.08 2.94
C ALA A 131 -3.87 1.52 1.53
N MET A 132 -4.72 1.92 0.61
CA MET A 132 -4.60 1.61 -0.82
C MET A 132 -5.10 2.80 -1.63
N ASP A 133 -4.45 3.10 -2.73
CA ASP A 133 -4.75 4.26 -3.57
C ASP A 133 -5.14 3.88 -5.01
N ASN A 134 -5.12 4.85 -5.92
CA ASN A 134 -5.42 4.66 -7.34
C ASN A 134 -6.84 4.11 -7.60
N LEU A 135 -7.80 4.55 -6.79
CA LEU A 135 -9.21 4.27 -7.00
C LEU A 135 -9.90 5.44 -7.72
N THR A 136 -10.73 5.14 -8.71
CA THR A 136 -11.59 6.16 -9.32
C THR A 136 -12.75 6.45 -8.39
N PRO A 137 -12.97 7.70 -7.94
CA PRO A 137 -14.11 8.06 -7.09
C PRO A 137 -15.44 7.62 -7.68
N GLU A 138 -16.39 7.23 -6.82
CA GLU A 138 -17.66 6.64 -7.29
C GLU A 138 -18.43 7.57 -8.23
N HIS A 139 -18.43 8.89 -7.97
CA HIS A 139 -19.13 9.89 -8.78
C HIS A 139 -18.56 10.05 -10.20
N LEU A 140 -17.34 9.58 -10.47
CA LEU A 140 -16.70 9.59 -11.79
C LEU A 140 -16.82 8.26 -12.52
N ARG A 141 -17.45 7.25 -11.92
CA ARG A 141 -17.59 5.92 -12.53
C ARG A 141 -18.74 5.92 -13.52
N PRO A 142 -18.56 5.38 -14.72
CA PRO A 142 -19.63 5.27 -15.70
C PRO A 142 -20.80 4.47 -15.12
N ALA A 143 -22.03 4.99 -15.25
CA ALA A 143 -23.23 4.30 -14.78
C ALA A 143 -23.44 2.94 -15.48
N ASP A 144 -23.00 2.84 -16.74
CA ASP A 144 -23.19 1.67 -17.61
C ASP A 144 -21.87 0.89 -17.85
N GLY A 145 -20.78 1.26 -17.17
CA GLY A 145 -19.47 0.61 -17.30
C GLY A 145 -19.33 -0.63 -16.41
N PRO A 146 -18.35 -1.51 -16.68
CA PRO A 146 -17.97 -2.53 -15.69
C PRO A 146 -17.66 -1.82 -14.38
N ARG A 147 -18.34 -2.19 -13.31
CA ARG A 147 -18.18 -1.60 -11.97
C ARG A 147 -16.85 -2.04 -11.34
N TRP A 148 -15.82 -1.60 -11.96
CA TRP A 148 -14.45 -1.88 -11.56
C TRP A 148 -13.89 -0.67 -10.78
N PRO A 149 -13.40 -0.78 -9.58
CA PRO A 149 -13.11 -1.92 -8.70
C PRO A 149 -14.10 -2.07 -7.53
N ASP A 150 -15.37 -2.40 -7.81
CA ASP A 150 -16.38 -2.56 -6.75
C ASP A 150 -16.04 -3.67 -5.77
N ALA A 151 -15.42 -4.76 -6.24
CA ALA A 151 -15.03 -5.85 -5.35
C ALA A 151 -14.00 -5.41 -4.30
N VAL A 152 -13.14 -4.42 -4.60
CA VAL A 152 -12.22 -3.84 -3.63
C VAL A 152 -12.99 -3.04 -2.59
N ARG A 153 -13.85 -2.11 -3.03
CA ARG A 153 -14.69 -1.31 -2.11
C ARG A 153 -15.61 -2.18 -1.29
N GLU A 154 -16.29 -3.13 -1.93
CA GLU A 154 -17.16 -4.07 -1.25
C GLU A 154 -16.44 -4.82 -0.14
N PHE A 155 -15.25 -5.33 -0.41
CA PHE A 155 -14.46 -6.01 0.61
C PHE A 155 -14.02 -5.07 1.73
N TRP A 156 -13.38 -3.94 1.39
CA TRP A 156 -12.71 -3.11 2.40
C TRP A 156 -13.66 -2.17 3.16
N LEU A 157 -14.75 -1.70 2.52
CA LEU A 157 -15.71 -0.78 3.14
C LEU A 157 -16.88 -1.48 3.85
N SER A 158 -17.17 -2.76 3.51
CA SER A 158 -18.31 -3.50 4.07
C SER A 158 -17.92 -4.68 4.96
N ASN A 159 -16.62 -4.84 5.28
CA ASN A 159 -16.14 -5.93 6.13
C ASN A 159 -16.29 -5.58 7.61
N ASP A 160 -17.05 -6.39 8.35
CA ASP A 160 -17.30 -6.19 9.79
C ASP A 160 -16.03 -6.21 10.66
N ALA A 161 -14.95 -6.84 10.20
CA ALA A 161 -13.65 -6.83 10.89
C ALA A 161 -12.90 -5.49 10.74
N LEU A 162 -13.45 -4.54 9.96
CA LEU A 162 -12.79 -3.27 9.65
C LEU A 162 -13.63 -2.06 10.09
N VAL A 163 -12.94 -0.96 10.32
CA VAL A 163 -13.50 0.39 10.28
C VAL A 163 -12.79 1.10 9.13
N ALA A 164 -13.53 1.39 8.06
CA ALA A 164 -12.92 1.87 6.84
C ALA A 164 -13.63 3.08 6.26
N THR A 165 -12.88 3.88 5.50
CA THR A 165 -13.40 5.02 4.75
C THR A 165 -12.65 5.17 3.43
N GLU A 166 -13.33 5.75 2.45
CA GLU A 166 -12.71 6.22 1.21
C GLU A 166 -12.53 7.73 1.30
N VAL A 167 -11.34 8.20 0.99
CA VAL A 167 -10.97 9.63 0.99
C VAL A 167 -10.56 10.06 -0.41
N LEU A 168 -11.05 11.22 -0.86
CA LEU A 168 -10.58 11.83 -2.11
C LEU A 168 -9.16 12.33 -1.90
N THR A 169 -8.24 11.88 -2.73
CA THR A 169 -6.84 12.36 -2.76
C THR A 169 -6.68 13.48 -3.77
N THR A 170 -7.43 13.41 -4.88
CA THR A 170 -7.63 14.48 -5.86
C THR A 170 -9.09 14.46 -6.31
N PRO A 171 -9.57 15.41 -7.14
CA PRO A 171 -10.92 15.37 -7.69
C PRO A 171 -11.26 14.08 -8.46
N ASP A 172 -10.25 13.41 -9.02
CA ASP A 172 -10.37 12.23 -9.89
C ASP A 172 -9.69 10.97 -9.35
N SER A 173 -9.17 11.03 -8.13
CA SER A 173 -8.54 9.89 -7.45
C SER A 173 -8.93 9.80 -5.98
N SER A 174 -9.01 8.58 -5.48
CA SER A 174 -9.28 8.30 -4.07
C SER A 174 -8.40 7.19 -3.51
N ALA A 175 -8.35 7.13 -2.19
CA ALA A 175 -7.70 6.08 -1.42
C ALA A 175 -8.68 5.51 -0.38
N ILE A 176 -8.58 4.21 -0.09
CA ILE A 176 -9.24 3.60 1.05
C ILE A 176 -8.24 3.52 2.20
N VAL A 177 -8.71 3.87 3.38
CA VAL A 177 -8.01 3.67 4.65
C VAL A 177 -8.91 2.81 5.55
N ALA A 178 -8.39 1.69 6.00
CA ALA A 178 -9.13 0.75 6.84
C ALA A 178 -8.31 0.34 8.07
N VAL A 179 -8.97 0.28 9.22
CA VAL A 179 -8.40 -0.14 10.50
C VAL A 179 -8.99 -1.49 10.87
N LYS A 180 -8.14 -2.48 11.14
CA LYS A 180 -8.57 -3.81 11.63
C LYS A 180 -9.01 -3.70 13.09
N ARG A 181 -10.19 -4.23 13.39
CA ARG A 181 -10.75 -4.28 14.77
C ARG A 181 -10.00 -5.26 15.66
#